data_886ed22013967ea9e57664aa793893a1
#
_entry.id   886ed22013967ea9e57664aa793893a1
#
_cell.length_a   1.000
_cell.length_b   1.000
_cell.length_c   1.000
_cell.angle_alpha   90.00
_cell.angle_beta   90.00
_cell.angle_gamma   90.00
#
_symmetry.space_group_name_H-M   'P 1'
#
loop_
_entity.id
_entity.type
_entity.pdbx_description
1 polymer ?
#
loop_
_entity_poly.entity_id
_entity_poly.type
_entity_poly.pdbx_seq_one_letter_code
_entity_poly.pdbx_strand_id
1 'polypeptide(L)'
;MSQTHFLHFGCWNKGQNFYISGETERETLDNPEVASNLTNVMRKLNEVTDEIRPEFIIVAGDNYYPNKINSIDEKGRESKIKLFDEEDMKSGFEGLPKNVEIDVIMGNHDYETNLLVTKDNMTETSCKILKLEYDLEKQPDNNLNILVNKARKFNDSTLIIMIDTTIYSDDDAPAVVNCYKLHPNFKTGMVGQNLTIDSIRENQANFMNDSIMTNVDDSLKNIIIVGHHPITVFKLLKKQGAKLVDEPGAPLIDALYKNIFEVVKKMDKEMNYFYLCADLHQYQIGNISICPQGSSEKMLIKQYTVGTGGADQDPFPFSKSDISEKRDRLVFEQNGVTYNLDYLMMPEELELSGSMYGFLQCTGNGDNLSFKFIDVDGDIYEERNPTEGLNLLARQQGGKRKNKTRKFKNKKYNKLHKSVKYKKVFKTQRRKNKRKNRKTQKKKNLIIN
;
A
#
# COMPACT_ATOMS: atom_id res chain seq x y z
N MET A 1 -34.61 -2.56 5.74
CA MET A 1 -33.36 -2.24 6.45
C MET A 1 -32.76 -1.02 5.75
N SER A 2 -32.27 -0.04 6.49
CA SER A 2 -31.54 1.09 5.91
C SER A 2 -30.21 0.59 5.32
N GLN A 3 -29.82 1.09 4.16
CA GLN A 3 -28.49 0.86 3.63
C GLN A 3 -27.46 1.61 4.48
N THR A 4 -26.36 0.94 4.78
CA THR A 4 -25.19 1.52 5.44
C THR A 4 -24.07 1.70 4.42
N HIS A 5 -23.26 2.75 4.57
CA HIS A 5 -22.18 3.05 3.64
C HIS A 5 -20.88 3.37 4.38
N PHE A 6 -19.73 2.99 3.79
CA PHE A 6 -18.45 3.59 4.10
C PHE A 6 -17.67 3.85 2.80
N LEU A 7 -16.68 4.73 2.88
CA LEU A 7 -15.79 5.05 1.77
C LEU A 7 -14.37 4.58 2.08
N HIS A 8 -13.60 4.24 1.03
CA HIS A 8 -12.24 3.73 1.16
C HIS A 8 -11.35 4.23 0.04
N PHE A 9 -10.13 4.67 0.37
CA PHE A 9 -9.05 5.02 -0.55
C PHE A 9 -7.71 5.02 0.18
N GLY A 10 -6.61 5.23 -0.55
CA GLY A 10 -5.28 5.45 0.01
C GLY A 10 -4.32 6.03 -1.02
N CYS A 11 -3.03 6.13 -0.71
CA CYS A 11 -2.02 6.74 -1.58
C CYS A 11 -2.43 8.14 -2.03
N TRP A 12 -2.55 9.03 -1.10
CA TRP A 12 -3.11 10.37 -1.28
C TRP A 12 -2.14 11.46 -0.81
N ASN A 13 -2.61 12.66 -0.53
CA ASN A 13 -1.89 13.78 0.09
C ASN A 13 -0.47 13.96 -0.45
N LYS A 14 -0.33 13.91 -1.78
CA LYS A 14 0.88 14.36 -2.44
C LYS A 14 0.80 15.88 -2.51
N GLY A 15 1.78 16.53 -1.88
CA GLY A 15 1.87 17.99 -1.83
C GLY A 15 1.60 18.65 -3.17
N GLN A 16 0.68 19.62 -3.16
CA GLN A 16 0.21 20.28 -4.36
C GLN A 16 1.28 21.10 -5.06
N ASN A 17 2.36 21.40 -4.38
CA ASN A 17 3.19 22.52 -4.71
C ASN A 17 4.64 22.23 -4.59
N PHE A 18 5.28 21.49 -5.38
CA PHE A 18 6.73 21.70 -5.43
C PHE A 18 7.39 20.92 -6.56
N TYR A 19 7.24 21.45 -7.75
CA TYR A 19 8.36 21.40 -8.65
C TYR A 19 9.24 22.62 -8.35
N ILE A 20 10.21 22.48 -7.48
CA ILE A 20 11.32 23.42 -7.45
C ILE A 20 12.34 22.89 -8.45
N SER A 21 12.11 23.16 -9.72
CA SER A 21 13.13 23.16 -10.74
C SER A 21 12.90 24.37 -11.62
N GLY A 22 13.78 25.38 -11.44
CA GLY A 22 13.99 26.47 -12.38
C GLY A 22 12.74 27.23 -12.86
N GLU A 23 12.64 28.43 -12.50
CA GLU A 23 11.88 29.61 -12.96
C GLU A 23 10.59 29.48 -13.81
N THR A 24 10.27 28.31 -14.37
CA THR A 24 9.11 28.11 -15.28
C THR A 24 7.89 27.48 -14.67
N GLU A 25 7.92 27.01 -13.43
CA GLU A 25 6.82 26.23 -12.85
C GLU A 25 5.95 26.99 -11.84
N ARG A 26 6.29 28.19 -11.50
CA ARG A 26 5.42 29.08 -10.69
C ARG A 26 4.14 29.48 -11.40
N GLU A 27 4.13 29.48 -12.75
CA GLU A 27 2.97 29.88 -13.55
C GLU A 27 1.83 28.85 -13.55
N THR A 28 2.10 27.58 -13.21
CA THR A 28 1.06 26.53 -13.13
C THR A 28 0.29 26.53 -11.82
N LEU A 29 0.81 27.14 -10.77
CA LEU A 29 0.18 27.21 -9.45
C LEU A 29 -1.00 28.18 -9.36
N ASP A 30 -0.97 29.22 -10.19
CA ASP A 30 -2.02 30.23 -10.23
C ASP A 30 -3.10 29.95 -11.28
N ASN A 31 -3.03 28.79 -11.98
CA ASN A 31 -4.06 28.41 -12.94
C ASN A 31 -5.11 27.51 -12.30
N PRO A 32 -6.31 28.03 -11.97
CA PRO A 32 -7.39 27.27 -11.35
C PRO A 32 -7.94 26.14 -12.25
N GLU A 33 -7.54 26.09 -13.55
CA GLU A 33 -7.93 25.03 -14.47
C GLU A 33 -7.12 23.74 -14.29
N VAL A 34 -5.98 23.81 -13.58
CA VAL A 34 -5.16 22.63 -13.24
C VAL A 34 -5.30 22.34 -11.75
N ALA A 35 -6.50 22.04 -11.33
CA ALA A 35 -6.70 21.48 -10.00
C ALA A 35 -5.86 20.20 -9.87
N SER A 36 -5.08 20.06 -8.79
CA SER A 36 -4.29 18.84 -8.56
C SER A 36 -5.23 17.63 -8.50
N ASN A 37 -4.72 16.46 -8.82
CA ASN A 37 -5.50 15.23 -8.72
C ASN A 37 -6.05 15.03 -7.31
N LEU A 38 -5.27 15.39 -6.28
CA LEU A 38 -5.72 15.39 -4.89
C LEU A 38 -6.94 16.30 -4.68
N THR A 39 -6.91 17.53 -5.18
CA THR A 39 -8.03 18.47 -5.05
C THR A 39 -9.30 17.92 -5.69
N ASN A 40 -9.20 17.29 -6.86
CA ASN A 40 -10.34 16.69 -7.54
C ASN A 40 -10.91 15.50 -6.76
N VAL A 41 -10.05 14.63 -6.23
CA VAL A 41 -10.48 13.49 -5.38
C VAL A 41 -11.16 14.01 -4.12
N MET A 42 -10.56 14.98 -3.41
CA MET A 42 -11.11 15.53 -2.17
C MET A 42 -12.43 16.25 -2.41
N ARG A 43 -12.55 17.03 -3.50
CA ARG A 43 -13.83 17.66 -3.88
C ARG A 43 -14.91 16.61 -4.10
N LYS A 44 -14.65 15.58 -4.90
CA LYS A 44 -15.64 14.51 -5.18
C LYS A 44 -15.95 13.70 -3.93
N LEU A 45 -14.97 13.41 -3.08
CA LEU A 45 -15.15 12.71 -1.80
C LEU A 45 -16.11 13.48 -0.88
N ASN A 46 -15.93 14.81 -0.75
CA ASN A 46 -16.80 15.66 0.04
C ASN A 46 -18.23 15.68 -0.54
N GLU A 47 -18.39 15.86 -1.86
CA GLU A 47 -19.69 15.82 -2.53
C GLU A 47 -20.46 14.52 -2.24
N VAL A 48 -19.79 13.37 -2.41
CA VAL A 48 -20.39 12.06 -2.18
C VAL A 48 -20.66 11.84 -0.69
N THR A 49 -19.77 12.29 0.20
CA THR A 49 -19.98 12.20 1.66
C THR A 49 -21.24 12.96 2.10
N ASP A 50 -21.46 14.15 1.57
CA ASP A 50 -22.65 14.94 1.87
C ASP A 50 -23.94 14.28 1.32
N GLU A 51 -23.84 13.62 0.16
CA GLU A 51 -24.97 12.96 -0.49
C GLU A 51 -25.38 11.66 0.25
N ILE A 52 -24.44 10.73 0.46
CA ILE A 52 -24.75 9.39 1.00
C ILE A 52 -24.64 9.29 2.53
N ARG A 53 -23.96 10.24 3.18
CA ARG A 53 -23.71 10.28 4.63
C ARG A 53 -23.16 8.95 5.14
N PRO A 54 -21.94 8.58 4.73
CA PRO A 54 -21.34 7.32 5.16
C PRO A 54 -21.13 7.30 6.67
N GLU A 55 -21.14 6.12 7.28
CA GLU A 55 -20.88 5.97 8.72
C GLU A 55 -19.45 6.35 9.07
N PHE A 56 -18.50 6.07 8.16
CA PHE A 56 -17.09 6.41 8.30
C PHE A 56 -16.37 6.35 6.95
N ILE A 57 -15.14 6.83 6.94
CA ILE A 57 -14.19 6.73 5.83
C ILE A 57 -12.97 5.96 6.31
N ILE A 58 -12.39 5.10 5.48
CA ILE A 58 -11.11 4.43 5.73
C ILE A 58 -10.07 4.95 4.75
N VAL A 59 -8.97 5.46 5.28
CA VAL A 59 -7.79 5.85 4.52
C VAL A 59 -6.71 4.79 4.71
N ALA A 60 -6.36 4.10 3.62
CA ALA A 60 -5.50 2.92 3.65
C ALA A 60 -4.01 3.25 3.44
N GLY A 61 -3.48 4.18 4.21
CA GLY A 61 -2.06 4.46 4.27
C GLY A 61 -1.50 5.31 3.13
N ASP A 62 -0.21 5.58 3.24
CA ASP A 62 0.54 6.56 2.43
C ASP A 62 -0.15 7.92 2.49
N ASN A 63 -0.22 8.42 3.72
CA ASN A 63 -0.98 9.61 4.09
C ASN A 63 -0.25 10.91 3.74
N TYR A 64 1.01 10.81 3.30
CA TYR A 64 1.78 11.93 2.78
C TYR A 64 2.96 11.49 1.91
N TYR A 65 3.13 12.16 0.79
CA TYR A 65 4.27 11.97 -0.11
C TYR A 65 5.16 13.22 -0.13
N PRO A 66 6.32 13.19 0.56
CA PRO A 66 7.22 14.33 0.58
C PRO A 66 7.80 14.63 -0.81
N ASN A 67 7.94 15.90 -1.11
CA ASN A 67 8.51 16.37 -2.36
C ASN A 67 9.96 15.93 -2.52
N LYS A 68 10.37 15.63 -3.76
CA LYS A 68 11.75 15.28 -4.09
C LYS A 68 12.45 16.50 -4.71
N ILE A 69 13.45 17.03 -4.04
CA ILE A 69 14.28 18.10 -4.54
C ILE A 69 15.65 17.58 -4.98
N ASN A 70 16.21 18.18 -6.04
CA ASN A 70 17.58 17.90 -6.43
C ASN A 70 18.53 18.59 -5.46
N SER A 71 19.46 17.84 -4.90
CA SER A 71 20.54 18.33 -4.06
C SER A 71 21.86 18.08 -4.75
N ILE A 72 22.75 19.05 -4.70
CA ILE A 72 24.13 18.92 -5.20
C ILE A 72 25.03 18.98 -3.99
N ASP A 73 25.81 17.91 -3.71
CA ASP A 73 26.76 17.91 -2.62
C ASP A 73 28.01 18.75 -2.93
N GLU A 74 28.82 19.03 -1.92
CA GLU A 74 30.08 19.79 -2.05
C GLU A 74 31.04 19.22 -3.12
N LYS A 75 30.78 18.03 -3.61
CA LYS A 75 31.58 17.35 -4.65
C LYS A 75 30.90 17.40 -6.02
N GLY A 76 29.80 18.16 -6.16
CA GLY A 76 29.06 18.30 -7.39
C GLY A 76 28.28 17.02 -7.78
N ARG A 77 27.91 16.17 -6.82
CA ARG A 77 27.10 14.95 -7.08
C ARG A 77 25.64 15.31 -6.87
N GLU A 78 24.86 15.07 -7.89
CA GLU A 78 23.40 15.20 -7.83
C GLU A 78 22.81 14.04 -7.02
N SER A 79 21.94 14.35 -6.09
CA SER A 79 21.11 13.42 -5.34
C SER A 79 19.69 13.97 -5.22
N LYS A 80 18.71 13.10 -5.06
CA LYS A 80 17.35 13.50 -4.74
C LYS A 80 17.14 13.30 -3.25
N ILE A 81 16.76 14.35 -2.57
CA ILE A 81 16.36 14.30 -1.16
C ILE A 81 14.85 14.52 -1.06
N LYS A 82 14.22 13.93 -0.05
CA LYS A 82 12.80 14.11 0.24
C LYS A 82 12.64 15.28 1.21
N LEU A 83 11.89 16.27 0.79
CA LEU A 83 11.59 17.46 1.60
C LEU A 83 10.26 17.25 2.32
N PHE A 84 10.30 17.19 3.65
CA PHE A 84 9.11 17.21 4.47
C PHE A 84 8.62 18.64 4.67
N ASP A 85 7.37 18.88 4.31
CA ASP A 85 6.69 20.14 4.50
C ASP A 85 5.45 19.91 5.38
N GLU A 86 5.49 20.44 6.58
CA GLU A 86 4.44 20.24 7.56
C GLU A 86 3.12 20.93 7.16
N GLU A 87 3.20 22.13 6.62
CA GLU A 87 2.02 22.89 6.18
C GLU A 87 1.34 22.22 4.98
N ASP A 88 2.16 21.70 4.05
CA ASP A 88 1.67 20.99 2.88
C ASP A 88 0.94 19.68 3.30
N MET A 89 1.52 18.92 4.22
CA MET A 89 0.86 17.73 4.77
C MET A 89 -0.46 18.07 5.48
N LYS A 90 -0.48 19.10 6.34
CA LYS A 90 -1.70 19.55 7.04
C LYS A 90 -2.80 19.97 6.09
N SER A 91 -2.45 20.73 5.05
CA SER A 91 -3.39 21.19 4.02
C SER A 91 -4.14 20.02 3.35
N GLY A 92 -3.47 18.88 3.10
CA GLY A 92 -4.14 17.68 2.61
C GLY A 92 -5.20 17.17 3.59
N PHE A 93 -4.84 17.02 4.86
CA PHE A 93 -5.79 16.56 5.90
C PHE A 93 -6.95 17.53 6.13
N GLU A 94 -6.74 18.83 5.95
CA GLU A 94 -7.80 19.85 6.00
C GLU A 94 -8.84 19.67 4.89
N GLY A 95 -8.47 19.09 3.75
CA GLY A 95 -9.35 18.79 2.63
C GLY A 95 -10.30 17.61 2.87
N LEU A 96 -10.07 16.79 3.88
CA LEU A 96 -10.92 15.66 4.21
C LEU A 96 -12.30 16.10 4.75
N PRO A 97 -13.37 15.30 4.52
CA PRO A 97 -14.69 15.57 5.07
C PRO A 97 -14.69 15.72 6.60
N LYS A 98 -15.40 16.74 7.13
CA LYS A 98 -15.39 17.06 8.57
C LYS A 98 -16.56 16.44 9.36
N ASN A 99 -17.60 15.97 8.67
CA ASN A 99 -18.85 15.53 9.28
C ASN A 99 -18.94 14.00 9.44
N VAL A 100 -17.82 13.29 9.25
CA VAL A 100 -17.76 11.82 9.27
C VAL A 100 -16.48 11.37 9.98
N GLU A 101 -16.56 10.27 10.71
CA GLU A 101 -15.38 9.62 11.32
C GLU A 101 -14.42 9.11 10.23
N ILE A 102 -13.12 9.34 10.39
CA ILE A 102 -12.11 8.90 9.43
C ILE A 102 -11.10 8.02 10.15
N ASP A 103 -11.07 6.75 9.78
CA ASP A 103 -10.10 5.78 10.25
C ASP A 103 -8.89 5.78 9.29
N VAL A 104 -7.71 6.12 9.79
CA VAL A 104 -6.48 6.24 9.02
C VAL A 104 -5.51 5.15 9.47
N ILE A 105 -5.15 4.24 8.56
CA ILE A 105 -4.09 3.25 8.79
C ILE A 105 -2.77 3.69 8.14
N MET A 106 -1.67 3.03 8.50
CA MET A 106 -0.34 3.38 8.04
C MET A 106 0.01 2.67 6.73
N GLY A 107 0.72 3.38 5.84
CA GLY A 107 1.44 2.83 4.71
C GLY A 107 2.96 2.89 4.92
N ASN A 108 3.73 2.42 3.96
CA ASN A 108 5.18 2.39 4.06
C ASN A 108 5.81 3.80 4.02
N HIS A 109 5.18 4.75 3.33
CA HIS A 109 5.63 6.14 3.30
C HIS A 109 5.46 6.85 4.66
N ASP A 110 4.50 6.46 5.47
CA ASP A 110 4.27 7.04 6.80
C ASP A 110 5.40 6.69 7.79
N TYR A 111 6.10 5.57 7.53
CA TYR A 111 7.28 5.13 8.29
C TYR A 111 8.62 5.60 7.71
N GLU A 112 8.63 6.40 6.65
CA GLU A 112 9.87 6.84 6.05
C GLU A 112 10.78 7.53 7.06
N THR A 113 12.02 7.02 7.16
CA THR A 113 13.03 7.53 8.09
C THR A 113 14.26 8.08 7.38
N ASN A 114 14.44 7.73 6.10
CA ASN A 114 15.65 8.06 5.36
C ASN A 114 15.42 9.24 4.42
N LEU A 115 16.32 10.22 4.49
CA LEU A 115 16.36 11.34 3.55
C LEU A 115 15.19 12.34 3.65
N LEU A 116 14.40 12.29 4.72
CA LEU A 116 13.48 13.37 5.05
C LEU A 116 14.27 14.53 5.66
N VAL A 117 14.18 15.68 5.02
CA VAL A 117 14.74 16.94 5.52
C VAL A 117 13.62 17.98 5.59
N THR A 118 13.72 18.94 6.51
CA THR A 118 12.79 20.06 6.58
C THR A 118 13.35 21.26 5.81
N LYS A 119 12.49 22.20 5.41
CA LYS A 119 12.91 23.44 4.73
C LYS A 119 13.93 24.23 5.55
N ASP A 120 13.78 24.25 6.86
CA ASP A 120 14.58 25.09 7.77
C ASP A 120 15.84 24.40 8.26
N ASN A 121 15.81 23.07 8.36
CA ASN A 121 16.93 22.28 8.84
C ASN A 121 17.17 21.10 7.91
N MET A 122 18.21 21.13 7.14
CA MET A 122 18.66 20.03 6.27
C MET A 122 19.15 18.81 7.06
N THR A 123 18.46 18.48 8.15
CA THR A 123 18.73 17.34 9.00
C THR A 123 17.72 16.23 8.75
N GLU A 124 18.19 14.99 8.75
CA GLU A 124 17.30 13.82 8.68
C GLU A 124 16.33 13.81 9.85
N THR A 125 15.07 13.53 9.56
CA THR A 125 14.02 13.40 10.58
C THR A 125 13.42 12.00 10.50
N SER A 126 13.44 11.28 11.63
CA SER A 126 12.84 9.96 11.74
C SER A 126 11.39 10.06 12.17
N CYS A 127 10.51 9.31 11.51
CA CYS A 127 9.08 9.20 11.90
C CYS A 127 8.34 10.54 11.98
N LYS A 128 8.76 11.53 11.18
CA LYS A 128 8.19 12.88 11.25
C LYS A 128 6.76 12.92 10.71
N ILE A 129 6.49 12.16 9.65
CA ILE A 129 5.15 12.04 9.06
C ILE A 129 4.19 11.46 10.10
N LEU A 130 4.50 10.28 10.62
CA LEU A 130 3.71 9.60 11.64
C LEU A 130 3.46 10.45 12.89
N LYS A 131 4.50 11.19 13.33
CA LYS A 131 4.34 12.09 14.48
C LYS A 131 3.32 13.18 14.19
N LEU A 132 3.37 13.80 13.02
CA LEU A 132 2.42 14.85 12.65
C LEU A 132 1.00 14.33 12.54
N GLU A 133 0.80 13.14 12.00
CA GLU A 133 -0.51 12.48 11.93
C GLU A 133 -1.14 12.36 13.31
N TYR A 134 -0.39 11.87 14.31
CA TYR A 134 -0.86 11.79 15.67
C TYR A 134 -1.06 13.16 16.35
N ASP A 135 -0.29 14.17 15.98
CA ASP A 135 -0.49 15.53 16.48
C ASP A 135 -1.76 16.15 15.87
N LEU A 136 -2.11 15.80 14.64
CA LEU A 136 -3.37 16.18 14.00
C LEU A 136 -4.58 15.50 14.65
N GLU A 137 -4.50 14.21 14.98
CA GLU A 137 -5.56 13.48 15.67
C GLU A 137 -5.98 14.15 17.00
N LYS A 138 -5.02 14.74 17.73
CA LYS A 138 -5.27 15.36 19.04
C LYS A 138 -5.92 16.75 18.98
N GLN A 139 -6.12 17.32 17.81
CA GLN A 139 -6.77 18.62 17.68
C GLN A 139 -8.26 18.53 18.04
N PRO A 140 -8.83 19.51 18.77
CA PRO A 140 -10.17 19.39 19.37
C PRO A 140 -11.31 19.18 18.39
N ASP A 141 -11.16 19.67 17.15
CA ASP A 141 -12.20 19.62 16.12
C ASP A 141 -11.89 18.56 15.05
N ASN A 142 -11.01 17.60 15.36
CA ASN A 142 -10.59 16.59 14.40
C ASN A 142 -11.41 15.32 14.54
N ASN A 143 -11.82 14.78 13.40
CA ASN A 143 -12.57 13.52 13.25
C ASN A 143 -11.68 12.35 12.79
N LEU A 144 -10.36 12.49 12.88
CA LEU A 144 -9.37 11.49 12.51
C LEU A 144 -9.10 10.51 13.66
N ASN A 145 -9.01 9.24 13.34
CA ASN A 145 -8.47 8.19 14.19
C ASN A 145 -7.24 7.59 13.53
N ILE A 146 -6.06 7.84 14.07
CA ILE A 146 -4.82 7.28 13.56
C ILE A 146 -4.58 5.92 14.20
N LEU A 147 -4.58 4.86 13.41
CA LEU A 147 -4.71 3.50 13.88
C LEU A 147 -3.51 2.63 13.53
N VAL A 148 -3.04 1.86 14.52
CA VAL A 148 -2.17 0.69 14.26
C VAL A 148 -3.02 -0.48 13.78
N ASN A 149 -4.14 -0.73 14.46
CA ASN A 149 -5.13 -1.73 14.11
C ASN A 149 -6.49 -1.35 14.75
N LYS A 150 -7.58 -1.79 14.14
CA LYS A 150 -8.95 -1.59 14.65
C LYS A 150 -9.88 -2.67 14.09
N ALA A 151 -10.77 -3.18 14.92
CA ALA A 151 -11.90 -3.99 14.47
C ALA A 151 -13.21 -3.26 14.77
N ARG A 152 -14.13 -3.28 13.82
CA ARG A 152 -15.47 -2.72 14.00
C ARG A 152 -16.52 -3.50 13.22
N LYS A 153 -17.73 -3.62 13.75
CA LYS A 153 -18.89 -4.08 12.98
C LYS A 153 -19.36 -2.94 12.08
N PHE A 154 -19.52 -3.22 10.79
CA PHE A 154 -20.11 -2.29 9.84
C PHE A 154 -21.65 -2.40 9.84
N ASN A 155 -22.15 -3.63 9.97
CA ASN A 155 -23.54 -3.96 10.20
C ASN A 155 -23.59 -5.32 10.94
N ASP A 156 -24.78 -5.85 11.19
CA ASP A 156 -24.92 -7.12 11.92
C ASP A 156 -24.21 -8.30 11.23
N SER A 157 -24.03 -8.25 9.91
CA SER A 157 -23.47 -9.35 9.12
C SER A 157 -22.02 -9.12 8.66
N THR A 158 -21.40 -7.97 8.97
CA THR A 158 -20.08 -7.62 8.43
C THR A 158 -19.15 -7.08 9.51
N LEU A 159 -18.00 -7.74 9.66
CA LEU A 159 -16.86 -7.31 10.49
C LEU A 159 -15.77 -6.71 9.60
N ILE A 160 -15.26 -5.54 9.96
CA ILE A 160 -14.08 -4.93 9.34
C ILE A 160 -12.91 -5.07 10.30
N ILE A 161 -11.76 -5.54 9.79
CA ILE A 161 -10.50 -5.67 10.52
C ILE A 161 -9.44 -4.86 9.77
N MET A 162 -9.01 -3.76 10.35
CA MET A 162 -7.96 -2.89 9.83
C MET A 162 -6.63 -3.27 10.47
N ILE A 163 -5.59 -3.44 9.65
CA ILE A 163 -4.25 -3.90 10.07
C ILE A 163 -3.14 -3.08 9.41
N ASP A 164 -2.02 -2.94 10.09
CA ASP A 164 -0.80 -2.41 9.52
C ASP A 164 -0.08 -3.51 8.72
N THR A 165 -0.08 -3.40 7.40
CA THR A 165 0.58 -4.38 6.54
C THR A 165 2.06 -4.07 6.28
N THR A 166 2.53 -2.87 6.61
CA THR A 166 3.93 -2.48 6.47
C THR A 166 4.86 -3.30 7.36
N ILE A 167 4.34 -3.77 8.49
CA ILE A 167 5.07 -4.67 9.40
C ILE A 167 5.48 -6.00 8.75
N TYR A 168 4.80 -6.41 7.67
CA TYR A 168 5.10 -7.66 6.96
C TYR A 168 6.13 -7.49 5.84
N SER A 169 6.45 -6.25 5.45
CA SER A 169 7.53 -5.93 4.52
C SER A 169 8.88 -6.02 5.22
N ASP A 170 9.75 -6.92 4.76
CA ASP A 170 11.10 -7.07 5.33
C ASP A 170 12.00 -5.85 5.06
N ASP A 171 11.75 -5.13 3.97
CA ASP A 171 12.52 -3.95 3.60
C ASP A 171 12.17 -2.74 4.50
N ASP A 172 10.93 -2.64 4.96
CA ASP A 172 10.43 -1.53 5.80
C ASP A 172 10.50 -1.83 7.30
N ALA A 173 10.65 -3.09 7.69
CA ALA A 173 10.68 -3.53 9.09
C ALA A 173 11.60 -2.71 10.00
N PRO A 174 12.84 -2.31 9.61
CA PRO A 174 13.68 -1.46 10.47
C PRO A 174 13.10 -0.08 10.75
N ALA A 175 12.45 0.54 9.76
CA ALA A 175 11.79 1.84 9.89
C ALA A 175 10.58 1.73 10.82
N VAL A 176 9.74 0.73 10.62
CA VAL A 176 8.58 0.43 11.46
C VAL A 176 9.00 0.25 12.92
N VAL A 177 9.96 -0.63 13.21
CA VAL A 177 10.45 -0.88 14.60
C VAL A 177 10.97 0.40 15.24
N ASN A 178 11.67 1.24 14.48
CA ASN A 178 12.17 2.52 14.99
C ASN A 178 11.02 3.46 15.37
N CYS A 179 10.01 3.61 14.51
CA CYS A 179 8.87 4.47 14.76
C CYS A 179 8.00 3.97 15.92
N TYR A 180 7.79 2.67 16.03
CA TYR A 180 7.10 2.06 17.18
C TYR A 180 7.81 2.32 18.51
N LYS A 181 9.15 2.36 18.53
CA LYS A 181 9.92 2.72 19.73
C LYS A 181 9.77 4.18 20.13
N LEU A 182 9.65 5.07 19.16
CA LEU A 182 9.60 6.51 19.39
C LEU A 182 8.20 7.00 19.79
N HIS A 183 7.16 6.28 19.39
CA HIS A 183 5.79 6.77 19.53
C HIS A 183 5.08 6.19 20.77
N PRO A 184 4.54 7.05 21.69
CA PRO A 184 3.88 6.56 22.90
C PRO A 184 2.65 5.68 22.66
N ASN A 185 1.89 5.93 21.60
CA ASN A 185 0.66 5.20 21.30
C ASN A 185 0.93 3.75 20.89
N PHE A 186 2.11 3.45 20.36
CA PHE A 186 2.54 2.09 20.08
C PHE A 186 3.01 1.33 21.33
N LYS A 187 3.21 2.02 22.45
CA LYS A 187 3.72 1.43 23.70
C LYS A 187 2.66 0.79 24.58
N THR A 188 1.37 0.88 24.22
CA THR A 188 0.30 0.28 24.99
C THR A 188 0.39 -1.24 24.95
N GLY A 189 0.93 -1.84 26.02
CA GLY A 189 1.13 -3.26 26.19
C GLY A 189 2.57 -3.77 26.04
N MET A 190 3.52 -2.94 25.56
CA MET A 190 4.91 -3.37 25.29
C MET A 190 5.96 -2.62 26.14
N VAL A 191 5.59 -2.01 27.24
CA VAL A 191 6.51 -1.26 28.11
C VAL A 191 7.56 -2.18 28.69
N GLY A 192 8.84 -1.95 28.32
CA GLY A 192 9.99 -2.63 28.91
C GLY A 192 10.52 -3.84 28.12
N GLN A 193 9.96 -4.20 26.97
CA GLN A 193 10.47 -5.28 26.12
C GLN A 193 11.39 -4.74 25.02
N ASN A 194 12.35 -5.57 24.58
CA ASN A 194 13.11 -5.32 23.36
C ASN A 194 12.14 -5.45 22.16
N LEU A 195 11.61 -4.34 21.68
CA LEU A 195 10.68 -4.31 20.58
C LEU A 195 11.37 -4.77 19.30
N THR A 196 10.87 -5.85 18.72
CA THR A 196 11.33 -6.45 17.45
C THR A 196 10.16 -6.50 16.46
N ILE A 197 10.48 -6.64 15.19
CA ILE A 197 9.42 -6.81 14.17
C ILE A 197 8.56 -8.05 14.45
N ASP A 198 9.16 -9.13 14.96
CA ASP A 198 8.44 -10.35 15.28
C ASP A 198 7.45 -10.13 16.43
N SER A 199 7.85 -9.39 17.47
CA SER A 199 6.92 -9.06 18.57
C SER A 199 5.77 -8.14 18.12
N ILE A 200 6.01 -7.25 17.16
CA ILE A 200 4.95 -6.42 16.57
C ILE A 200 4.00 -7.29 15.74
N ARG A 201 4.54 -8.19 14.91
CA ARG A 201 3.73 -9.15 14.13
C ARG A 201 2.90 -10.08 15.02
N GLU A 202 3.46 -10.57 16.11
CA GLU A 202 2.77 -11.40 17.09
C GLU A 202 1.60 -10.66 17.75
N ASN A 203 1.79 -9.41 18.14
CA ASN A 203 0.70 -8.60 18.70
C ASN A 203 -0.42 -8.37 17.70
N GLN A 204 -0.12 -8.09 16.46
CA GLN A 204 -1.15 -7.95 15.43
C GLN A 204 -1.85 -9.28 15.13
N ALA A 205 -1.13 -10.41 15.19
CA ALA A 205 -1.73 -11.75 15.07
C ALA A 205 -2.72 -12.00 16.21
N ASN A 206 -2.35 -11.68 17.45
CA ASN A 206 -3.25 -11.78 18.61
C ASN A 206 -4.47 -10.87 18.44
N PHE A 207 -4.27 -9.61 18.01
CA PHE A 207 -5.37 -8.69 17.72
C PHE A 207 -6.35 -9.28 16.68
N MET A 208 -5.86 -9.84 15.57
CA MET A 208 -6.71 -10.47 14.54
C MET A 208 -7.51 -11.65 15.14
N ASN A 209 -6.85 -12.52 15.88
CA ASN A 209 -7.49 -13.66 16.55
C ASN A 209 -8.59 -13.20 17.51
N ASP A 210 -8.28 -12.25 18.41
CA ASP A 210 -9.21 -11.73 19.40
C ASP A 210 -10.39 -11.03 18.74
N SER A 211 -10.14 -10.28 17.66
CA SER A 211 -11.19 -9.62 16.88
C SER A 211 -12.19 -10.63 16.29
N ILE A 212 -11.70 -11.76 15.76
CA ILE A 212 -12.55 -12.85 15.26
C ILE A 212 -13.32 -13.49 16.42
N MET A 213 -12.62 -13.92 17.47
CA MET A 213 -13.22 -14.63 18.61
C MET A 213 -14.30 -13.80 19.32
N THR A 214 -14.13 -12.48 19.36
CA THR A 214 -15.07 -11.58 20.06
C THR A 214 -16.29 -11.21 19.21
N ASN A 215 -16.13 -11.12 17.88
CA ASN A 215 -17.16 -10.53 17.01
C ASN A 215 -17.86 -11.55 16.11
N VAL A 216 -17.31 -12.74 15.89
CA VAL A 216 -17.93 -13.76 15.04
C VAL A 216 -19.07 -14.44 15.79
N ASP A 217 -20.29 -14.21 15.33
CA ASP A 217 -21.53 -14.83 15.79
C ASP A 217 -22.30 -15.47 14.62
N ASP A 218 -23.54 -15.91 14.86
CA ASP A 218 -24.35 -16.57 13.82
C ASP A 218 -24.86 -15.61 12.73
N SER A 219 -24.91 -14.31 13.01
CA SER A 219 -25.34 -13.31 12.07
C SER A 219 -24.23 -12.91 11.08
N LEU A 220 -22.95 -13.06 11.48
CA LEU A 220 -21.82 -12.63 10.66
C LEU A 220 -21.67 -13.50 9.39
N LYS A 221 -21.55 -12.87 8.24
CA LYS A 221 -21.39 -13.49 6.92
C LYS A 221 -20.14 -12.99 6.18
N ASN A 222 -19.70 -11.79 6.49
CA ASN A 222 -18.64 -11.12 5.75
C ASN A 222 -17.54 -10.63 6.68
N ILE A 223 -16.29 -10.83 6.28
CA ILE A 223 -15.11 -10.25 6.89
C ILE A 223 -14.41 -9.39 5.83
N ILE A 224 -14.30 -8.09 6.09
CA ILE A 224 -13.53 -7.16 5.29
C ILE A 224 -12.22 -6.92 6.03
N ILE A 225 -11.12 -7.23 5.40
CA ILE A 225 -9.77 -6.95 5.91
C ILE A 225 -9.28 -5.71 5.17
N VAL A 226 -8.74 -4.73 5.89
CA VAL A 226 -8.18 -3.52 5.31
C VAL A 226 -6.72 -3.41 5.68
N GLY A 227 -5.86 -3.23 4.69
CA GLY A 227 -4.43 -3.00 4.84
C GLY A 227 -3.93 -2.02 3.79
N HIS A 228 -2.69 -1.54 3.93
CA HIS A 228 -2.10 -0.69 2.91
C HIS A 228 -1.66 -1.49 1.68
N HIS A 229 -0.80 -2.50 1.89
CA HIS A 229 -0.26 -3.28 0.78
C HIS A 229 -1.27 -4.30 0.25
N PRO A 230 -1.33 -4.54 -1.07
CA PRO A 230 -2.10 -5.63 -1.64
C PRO A 230 -1.48 -6.99 -1.28
N ILE A 231 -2.32 -8.02 -1.15
CA ILE A 231 -1.82 -9.40 -1.03
C ILE A 231 -0.99 -9.77 -2.27
N THR A 232 -1.52 -9.44 -3.44
CA THR A 232 -0.84 -9.58 -4.73
C THR A 232 -1.58 -8.78 -5.79
N VAL A 233 -0.87 -8.29 -6.80
CA VAL A 233 -1.44 -7.52 -7.92
C VAL A 233 -0.67 -7.75 -9.20
N PHE A 234 -1.29 -7.48 -10.34
CA PHE A 234 -0.55 -7.30 -11.59
C PHE A 234 0.06 -5.90 -11.67
N LYS A 235 1.36 -5.84 -11.92
CA LYS A 235 2.14 -4.58 -12.07
C LYS A 235 2.88 -4.58 -13.41
N LEU A 236 2.94 -3.43 -14.05
CA LEU A 236 3.73 -3.27 -15.28
C LEU A 236 5.20 -3.05 -14.93
N LEU A 237 6.00 -4.09 -15.10
CA LEU A 237 7.44 -4.01 -14.85
C LEU A 237 8.20 -3.60 -16.10
N LYS A 238 9.06 -2.58 -15.99
CA LYS A 238 9.95 -2.16 -17.10
C LYS A 238 10.72 -3.36 -17.65
N LYS A 239 10.62 -3.57 -18.98
CA LYS A 239 11.27 -4.68 -19.72
C LYS A 239 10.71 -6.09 -19.49
N GLN A 240 9.69 -6.26 -18.66
CA GLN A 240 9.12 -7.59 -18.36
C GLN A 240 7.62 -7.69 -18.66
N GLY A 241 6.95 -6.57 -18.93
CA GLY A 241 5.50 -6.51 -19.15
C GLY A 241 4.71 -6.68 -17.87
N ALA A 242 3.44 -7.05 -18.03
CA ALA A 242 2.55 -7.35 -16.92
C ALA A 242 3.02 -8.57 -16.14
N LYS A 243 3.11 -8.45 -14.83
CA LYS A 243 3.46 -9.54 -13.91
C LYS A 243 2.71 -9.47 -12.63
N LEU A 244 2.38 -10.63 -12.10
CA LEU A 244 1.90 -10.77 -10.74
C LEU A 244 3.07 -10.54 -9.77
N VAL A 245 2.88 -9.65 -8.83
CA VAL A 245 3.87 -9.32 -7.78
C VAL A 245 3.22 -9.42 -6.41
N ASP A 246 4.04 -9.70 -5.41
CA ASP A 246 3.71 -9.67 -3.99
C ASP A 246 4.53 -8.54 -3.35
N GLU A 247 3.87 -7.56 -2.75
CA GLU A 247 4.59 -6.45 -2.12
C GLU A 247 5.03 -6.79 -0.67
N PRO A 248 4.16 -7.24 0.25
CA PRO A 248 4.59 -7.63 1.60
C PRO A 248 5.05 -9.09 1.68
N GLY A 249 4.72 -9.92 0.68
CA GLY A 249 5.19 -11.30 0.56
C GLY A 249 4.56 -12.31 1.50
N ALA A 250 5.27 -13.43 1.67
CA ALA A 250 4.83 -14.60 2.43
C ALA A 250 4.36 -14.31 3.86
N PRO A 251 4.96 -13.38 4.65
CA PRO A 251 4.52 -13.14 6.02
C PRO A 251 3.08 -12.63 6.14
N LEU A 252 2.61 -11.78 5.24
CA LEU A 252 1.21 -11.33 5.24
C LEU A 252 0.26 -12.50 4.92
N ILE A 253 0.60 -13.30 3.92
CA ILE A 253 -0.22 -14.46 3.48
C ILE A 253 -0.38 -15.46 4.61
N ASP A 254 0.71 -15.80 5.30
CA ASP A 254 0.71 -16.69 6.47
C ASP A 254 -0.15 -16.13 7.61
N ALA A 255 -0.02 -14.82 7.88
CA ALA A 255 -0.79 -14.13 8.92
C ALA A 255 -2.29 -14.14 8.62
N LEU A 256 -2.72 -13.81 7.41
CA LEU A 256 -4.14 -13.83 7.02
C LEU A 256 -4.71 -15.24 7.07
N TYR A 257 -3.98 -16.23 6.56
CA TYR A 257 -4.44 -17.62 6.57
C TYR A 257 -4.60 -18.15 7.99
N LYS A 258 -3.57 -18.01 8.83
CA LYS A 258 -3.55 -18.57 10.19
C LYS A 258 -4.45 -17.82 11.17
N ASN A 259 -4.42 -16.49 11.14
CA ASN A 259 -5.04 -15.68 12.19
C ASN A 259 -6.45 -15.21 11.84
N ILE A 260 -6.91 -15.42 10.61
CA ILE A 260 -8.27 -15.12 10.19
C ILE A 260 -8.97 -16.40 9.73
N PHE A 261 -8.50 -17.00 8.63
CA PHE A 261 -9.20 -18.13 8.01
C PHE A 261 -9.26 -19.36 8.91
N GLU A 262 -8.11 -19.82 9.44
CA GLU A 262 -8.09 -21.00 10.33
C GLU A 262 -8.87 -20.77 11.63
N VAL A 263 -8.89 -19.54 12.15
CA VAL A 263 -9.65 -19.21 13.36
C VAL A 263 -11.15 -19.33 13.08
N VAL A 264 -11.63 -18.74 11.99
CA VAL A 264 -13.04 -18.87 11.55
C VAL A 264 -13.43 -20.32 11.31
N LYS A 265 -12.54 -21.11 10.66
CA LYS A 265 -12.77 -22.55 10.41
C LYS A 265 -12.87 -23.37 11.70
N LYS A 266 -12.06 -23.07 12.72
CA LYS A 266 -12.16 -23.72 14.05
C LYS A 266 -13.49 -23.43 14.74
N MET A 267 -14.16 -22.34 14.39
CA MET A 267 -15.50 -21.99 14.87
C MET A 267 -16.62 -22.65 14.05
N ASP A 268 -16.28 -23.47 13.04
CA ASP A 268 -17.21 -24.11 12.10
C ASP A 268 -18.12 -23.10 11.37
N LYS A 269 -17.53 -21.99 10.95
CA LYS A 269 -18.22 -20.91 10.22
C LYS A 269 -17.72 -20.79 8.79
N GLU A 270 -18.63 -20.41 7.89
CA GLU A 270 -18.31 -20.03 6.51
C GLU A 270 -18.51 -18.52 6.34
N MET A 271 -17.48 -17.84 5.84
CA MET A 271 -17.46 -16.40 5.65
C MET A 271 -17.04 -16.04 4.23
N ASN A 272 -17.56 -14.91 3.74
CA ASN A 272 -17.02 -14.23 2.57
C ASN A 272 -15.87 -13.33 3.02
N TYR A 273 -14.73 -13.39 2.33
CA TYR A 273 -13.57 -12.59 2.65
C TYR A 273 -13.35 -11.54 1.56
N PHE A 274 -13.23 -10.30 1.99
CA PHE A 274 -12.87 -9.15 1.15
C PHE A 274 -11.58 -8.54 1.68
N TYR A 275 -10.75 -8.04 0.78
CA TYR A 275 -9.53 -7.34 1.13
C TYR A 275 -9.49 -5.98 0.41
N LEU A 276 -9.44 -4.91 1.18
CA LEU A 276 -9.32 -3.56 0.66
C LEU A 276 -7.91 -3.04 0.93
N CYS A 277 -7.27 -2.49 -0.08
CA CYS A 277 -5.88 -2.03 0.03
C CYS A 277 -5.60 -0.84 -0.90
N ALA A 278 -4.37 -0.33 -0.82
CA ALA A 278 -3.86 0.77 -1.62
C ALA A 278 -2.48 0.43 -2.22
N ASP A 279 -1.40 1.12 -1.84
CA ASP A 279 0.00 0.99 -2.25
C ASP A 279 0.23 1.12 -3.78
N LEU A 280 -0.40 0.31 -4.58
CA LEU A 280 -0.37 0.44 -6.02
C LEU A 280 -1.30 1.57 -6.49
N HIS A 281 -0.75 2.59 -7.15
CA HIS A 281 -1.48 3.80 -7.55
C HIS A 281 -2.37 3.58 -8.76
N GLN A 282 -3.29 2.62 -8.64
CA GLN A 282 -4.32 2.30 -9.64
C GLN A 282 -5.52 1.63 -8.97
N TYR A 283 -6.63 1.54 -9.69
CA TYR A 283 -7.76 0.70 -9.30
C TYR A 283 -7.62 -0.67 -9.93
N GLN A 284 -7.64 -1.72 -9.10
CA GLN A 284 -7.56 -3.10 -9.59
C GLN A 284 -8.45 -4.03 -8.76
N ILE A 285 -9.24 -4.84 -9.43
CA ILE A 285 -10.09 -5.87 -8.81
C ILE A 285 -9.51 -7.24 -9.12
N GLY A 286 -9.45 -8.13 -8.13
CA GLY A 286 -8.98 -9.48 -8.35
C GLY A 286 -9.51 -10.49 -7.35
N ASN A 287 -9.49 -11.75 -7.74
CA ASN A 287 -9.88 -12.89 -6.93
C ASN A 287 -8.62 -13.67 -6.54
N ILE A 288 -8.49 -13.98 -5.27
CA ILE A 288 -7.33 -14.65 -4.70
C ILE A 288 -7.77 -15.97 -4.05
N SER A 289 -6.98 -17.01 -4.26
CA SER A 289 -7.08 -18.26 -3.51
C SER A 289 -5.76 -18.52 -2.81
N ILE A 290 -5.77 -18.63 -1.49
CA ILE A 290 -4.62 -19.02 -0.67
C ILE A 290 -4.84 -20.44 -0.19
N CYS A 291 -3.90 -21.34 -0.47
CA CYS A 291 -4.00 -22.75 -0.12
C CYS A 291 -2.64 -23.30 0.32
N PRO A 292 -2.49 -23.81 1.55
CA PRO A 292 -1.29 -24.55 1.94
C PRO A 292 -1.12 -25.80 1.06
N GLN A 293 0.11 -26.10 0.71
CA GLN A 293 0.41 -27.27 -0.12
C GLN A 293 -0.02 -28.56 0.61
N GLY A 294 -0.80 -29.38 -0.08
CA GLY A 294 -1.36 -30.62 0.50
C GLY A 294 -2.68 -30.44 1.24
N SER A 295 -3.13 -29.21 1.49
CA SER A 295 -4.47 -28.95 2.01
C SER A 295 -5.52 -28.95 0.89
N SER A 296 -6.75 -29.35 1.21
CA SER A 296 -7.93 -29.12 0.39
C SER A 296 -8.62 -27.79 0.71
N GLU A 297 -8.28 -27.18 1.84
CA GLU A 297 -8.90 -25.96 2.31
C GLU A 297 -8.28 -24.71 1.68
N LYS A 298 -9.12 -23.81 1.23
CA LYS A 298 -8.73 -22.58 0.55
C LYS A 298 -9.40 -21.39 1.19
N MET A 299 -8.62 -20.37 1.49
CA MET A 299 -9.16 -19.05 1.74
C MET A 299 -9.38 -18.36 0.40
N LEU A 300 -10.63 -18.00 0.11
CA LEU A 300 -11.01 -17.28 -1.11
C LEU A 300 -11.26 -15.81 -0.75
N ILE A 301 -10.56 -14.89 -1.40
CA ILE A 301 -10.59 -13.47 -1.08
C ILE A 301 -10.88 -12.67 -2.34
N LYS A 302 -11.84 -11.73 -2.26
CA LYS A 302 -12.04 -10.69 -3.25
C LYS A 302 -11.22 -9.46 -2.84
N GLN A 303 -10.26 -9.06 -3.67
CA GLN A 303 -9.39 -7.91 -3.40
C GLN A 303 -9.76 -6.71 -4.26
N TYR A 304 -9.82 -5.54 -3.62
CA TYR A 304 -9.95 -4.23 -4.25
C TYR A 304 -8.72 -3.39 -3.87
N THR A 305 -7.90 -3.07 -4.86
CA THR A 305 -6.76 -2.17 -4.73
C THR A 305 -7.18 -0.78 -5.13
N VAL A 306 -7.08 0.20 -4.22
CA VAL A 306 -7.65 1.55 -4.36
C VAL A 306 -6.59 2.59 -3.95
N GLY A 307 -5.40 2.54 -4.54
CA GLY A 307 -4.32 3.51 -4.34
C GLY A 307 -4.50 4.76 -5.21
N THR A 308 -5.72 5.30 -5.24
CA THR A 308 -6.18 6.27 -6.23
C THR A 308 -6.50 7.64 -5.65
N GLY A 309 -6.05 7.90 -4.41
CA GLY A 309 -6.41 9.09 -3.63
C GLY A 309 -5.76 10.41 -4.06
N GLY A 310 -4.91 10.41 -5.10
CA GLY A 310 -4.30 11.63 -5.62
C GLY A 310 -2.79 11.59 -5.85
N ALA A 311 -2.08 10.53 -5.45
CA ALA A 311 -0.69 10.30 -5.79
C ALA A 311 -0.50 10.03 -7.31
N ASP A 312 0.76 10.08 -7.80
CA ASP A 312 1.04 9.78 -9.22
C ASP A 312 0.59 8.37 -9.56
N GLN A 313 -0.14 8.21 -10.66
CA GLN A 313 -0.66 6.91 -11.08
C GLN A 313 0.42 5.98 -11.61
N ASP A 314 0.32 4.71 -11.22
CA ASP A 314 1.01 3.62 -11.88
C ASP A 314 0.31 3.24 -13.20
N PRO A 315 1.04 2.89 -14.26
CA PRO A 315 0.43 2.46 -15.50
C PRO A 315 -0.26 1.10 -15.33
N PHE A 316 -1.52 1.02 -15.72
CA PHE A 316 -2.26 -0.24 -15.70
C PHE A 316 -1.62 -1.27 -16.66
N PRO A 317 -1.40 -2.52 -16.22
CA PRO A 317 -0.56 -3.47 -16.96
C PRO A 317 -1.20 -4.06 -18.22
N PHE A 318 -2.49 -3.88 -18.41
CA PHE A 318 -3.24 -4.46 -19.54
C PHE A 318 -3.86 -3.39 -20.43
N SER A 319 -3.97 -3.69 -21.72
CA SER A 319 -4.72 -2.84 -22.65
C SER A 319 -6.23 -3.03 -22.44
N LYS A 320 -7.00 -1.96 -22.49
CA LYS A 320 -8.47 -2.02 -22.48
C LYS A 320 -9.07 -2.84 -23.65
N SER A 321 -8.28 -3.11 -24.69
CA SER A 321 -8.68 -3.99 -25.79
C SER A 321 -8.44 -5.49 -25.51
N ASP A 322 -7.67 -5.84 -24.48
CA ASP A 322 -7.37 -7.22 -24.09
C ASP A 322 -8.17 -7.60 -22.84
N ILE A 323 -9.46 -7.84 -23.05
CA ILE A 323 -10.43 -8.23 -22.02
C ILE A 323 -10.46 -9.74 -21.75
N SER A 324 -9.41 -10.49 -22.13
CA SER A 324 -9.33 -11.90 -21.78
C SER A 324 -8.95 -12.10 -20.32
N GLU A 325 -9.52 -13.13 -19.68
CA GLU A 325 -9.15 -13.53 -18.31
C GLU A 325 -7.63 -13.47 -18.07
N LYS A 326 -7.19 -12.83 -16.97
CA LYS A 326 -5.79 -12.82 -16.55
C LYS A 326 -5.63 -13.69 -15.31
N ARG A 327 -4.71 -14.63 -15.38
CA ARG A 327 -4.42 -15.55 -14.29
C ARG A 327 -2.93 -15.78 -14.17
N ASP A 328 -2.47 -15.78 -12.92
CA ASP A 328 -1.10 -16.21 -12.57
C ASP A 328 -1.09 -16.88 -11.20
N ARG A 329 0.02 -17.49 -10.85
CA ARG A 329 0.23 -18.19 -9.60
C ARG A 329 1.58 -17.83 -8.99
N LEU A 330 1.56 -17.59 -7.69
CA LEU A 330 2.76 -17.48 -6.87
C LEU A 330 2.84 -18.67 -5.89
N VAL A 331 4.05 -19.01 -5.49
CA VAL A 331 4.31 -20.04 -4.48
C VAL A 331 5.27 -19.45 -3.45
N PHE A 332 4.87 -19.49 -2.20
CA PHE A 332 5.61 -18.93 -1.08
C PHE A 332 5.95 -20.02 -0.08
N GLU A 333 7.04 -19.81 0.65
CA GLU A 333 7.38 -20.65 1.81
C GLU A 333 7.54 -19.73 3.02
N GLN A 334 6.76 -19.99 4.07
CA GLN A 334 6.80 -19.24 5.32
C GLN A 334 6.64 -20.20 6.49
N ASN A 335 7.54 -20.14 7.47
CA ASN A 335 7.51 -20.96 8.68
C ASN A 335 7.38 -22.47 8.40
N GLY A 336 8.03 -22.96 7.34
CA GLY A 336 7.98 -24.37 6.92
C GLY A 336 6.69 -24.79 6.21
N VAL A 337 5.78 -23.85 5.95
CA VAL A 337 4.55 -24.07 5.17
C VAL A 337 4.73 -23.48 3.78
N THR A 338 4.43 -24.29 2.75
CA THR A 338 4.39 -23.81 1.36
C THR A 338 2.96 -23.44 1.02
N TYR A 339 2.74 -22.19 0.59
CA TYR A 339 1.45 -21.69 0.13
C TYR A 339 1.42 -21.58 -1.39
N ASN A 340 0.31 -22.03 -1.98
CA ASN A 340 -0.05 -21.73 -3.36
C ASN A 340 -1.04 -20.56 -3.33
N LEU A 341 -0.73 -19.49 -4.06
CA LEU A 341 -1.59 -18.35 -4.27
C LEU A 341 -1.96 -18.27 -5.74
N ASP A 342 -3.23 -18.48 -6.05
CA ASP A 342 -3.77 -18.24 -7.39
C ASP A 342 -4.44 -16.88 -7.42
N TYR A 343 -4.15 -16.08 -8.46
CA TYR A 343 -4.78 -14.79 -8.72
C TYR A 343 -5.51 -14.81 -10.05
N LEU A 344 -6.72 -14.27 -10.06
CA LEU A 344 -7.60 -14.27 -11.21
C LEU A 344 -8.27 -12.89 -11.34
N MET A 345 -8.16 -12.28 -12.53
CA MET A 345 -9.01 -11.16 -12.95
C MET A 345 -9.95 -11.65 -14.06
N MET A 346 -11.23 -11.48 -13.84
CA MET A 346 -12.27 -11.77 -14.83
C MET A 346 -12.32 -10.67 -15.90
N PRO A 347 -12.88 -10.93 -17.08
CA PRO A 347 -13.05 -9.90 -18.11
C PRO A 347 -13.76 -8.64 -17.62
N GLU A 348 -14.83 -8.76 -16.84
CA GLU A 348 -15.55 -7.63 -16.24
C GLU A 348 -14.65 -6.83 -15.27
N GLU A 349 -13.88 -7.52 -14.44
CA GLU A 349 -12.94 -6.87 -13.51
C GLU A 349 -11.82 -6.11 -14.23
N LEU A 350 -11.38 -6.62 -15.38
CA LEU A 350 -10.42 -5.94 -16.24
C LEU A 350 -11.00 -4.67 -16.88
N GLU A 351 -12.26 -4.70 -17.31
CA GLU A 351 -12.95 -3.53 -17.86
C GLU A 351 -13.11 -2.42 -16.82
N LEU A 352 -13.40 -2.79 -15.57
CA LEU A 352 -13.58 -1.87 -14.46
C LEU A 352 -12.25 -1.34 -13.88
N SER A 353 -11.14 -2.06 -14.07
CA SER A 353 -9.83 -1.70 -13.52
C SER A 353 -9.07 -0.72 -14.43
N GLY A 354 -8.20 0.10 -13.83
CA GLY A 354 -7.38 1.03 -14.61
C GLY A 354 -6.61 2.03 -13.77
N SER A 355 -5.83 2.86 -14.46
CA SER A 355 -5.20 4.04 -13.88
C SER A 355 -6.25 5.15 -13.79
N MET A 356 -6.87 5.31 -12.63
CA MET A 356 -7.97 6.24 -12.37
C MET A 356 -7.78 6.88 -11.00
N TYR A 357 -8.29 8.08 -10.83
CA TYR A 357 -8.36 8.76 -9.52
C TYR A 357 -9.77 8.66 -8.98
N GLY A 358 -9.90 8.37 -7.69
CA GLY A 358 -11.20 8.23 -7.05
C GLY A 358 -11.12 7.45 -5.74
N PHE A 359 -12.23 6.87 -5.36
CA PHE A 359 -12.38 6.11 -4.12
C PHE A 359 -13.46 5.02 -4.25
N LEU A 360 -13.44 4.06 -3.35
CA LEU A 360 -14.39 2.96 -3.30
C LEU A 360 -15.53 3.29 -2.31
N GLN A 361 -16.76 3.13 -2.73
CA GLN A 361 -17.94 3.09 -1.87
C GLN A 361 -18.30 1.63 -1.59
N CYS A 362 -18.38 1.27 -0.32
CA CYS A 362 -18.94 0.01 0.13
C CYS A 362 -20.34 0.25 0.69
N THR A 363 -21.30 -0.56 0.24
CA THR A 363 -22.69 -0.52 0.69
C THR A 363 -23.08 -1.86 1.30
N GLY A 364 -23.58 -1.82 2.54
CA GLY A 364 -24.16 -2.97 3.21
C GLY A 364 -25.69 -2.95 3.12
N ASN A 365 -26.27 -4.06 2.72
CA ASN A 365 -27.72 -4.28 2.71
C ASN A 365 -28.03 -5.68 3.24
N GLY A 366 -28.22 -5.79 4.54
CA GLY A 366 -28.26 -7.09 5.23
C GLY A 366 -26.97 -7.86 5.00
N ASP A 367 -27.07 -9.11 4.55
CA ASP A 367 -25.91 -9.98 4.31
C ASP A 367 -25.13 -9.64 3.02
N ASN A 368 -25.68 -8.75 2.18
CA ASN A 368 -25.08 -8.42 0.90
C ASN A 368 -24.18 -7.19 1.00
N LEU A 369 -23.01 -7.28 0.39
CA LEU A 369 -22.12 -6.16 0.18
C LEU A 369 -22.03 -5.84 -1.31
N SER A 370 -22.04 -4.56 -1.64
CA SER A 370 -21.69 -4.08 -2.98
C SER A 370 -20.57 -3.05 -2.90
N PHE A 371 -19.73 -3.04 -3.92
CA PHE A 371 -18.57 -2.18 -4.03
C PHE A 371 -18.65 -1.41 -5.34
N LYS A 372 -18.54 -0.09 -5.25
CA LYS A 372 -18.57 0.82 -6.41
C LYS A 372 -17.36 1.72 -6.35
N PHE A 373 -16.58 1.75 -7.41
CA PHE A 373 -15.56 2.78 -7.56
C PHE A 373 -16.20 4.03 -8.17
N ILE A 374 -15.92 5.17 -7.57
CA ILE A 374 -16.38 6.48 -8.02
C ILE A 374 -15.14 7.30 -8.38
N ASP A 375 -15.01 7.68 -9.64
CA ASP A 375 -13.88 8.50 -10.08
C ASP A 375 -14.12 10.01 -9.86
N VAL A 376 -13.10 10.80 -10.15
CA VAL A 376 -13.15 12.26 -9.97
C VAL A 376 -14.18 12.97 -10.85
N ASP A 377 -14.59 12.36 -11.95
CA ASP A 377 -15.61 12.88 -12.86
C ASP A 377 -17.02 12.46 -12.42
N GLY A 378 -17.11 11.51 -11.49
CA GLY A 378 -18.37 10.97 -10.96
C GLY A 378 -18.87 9.76 -11.72
N ASP A 379 -18.05 9.18 -12.60
CA ASP A 379 -18.37 7.91 -13.23
C ASP A 379 -18.31 6.78 -12.21
N ILE A 380 -19.26 5.85 -12.30
CA ILE A 380 -19.44 4.75 -11.35
C ILE A 380 -19.08 3.43 -12.01
N TYR A 381 -18.18 2.70 -11.40
CA TYR A 381 -17.70 1.37 -11.82
C TYR A 381 -18.15 0.33 -10.78
N GLU A 382 -19.11 -0.51 -11.14
CA GLU A 382 -19.70 -1.52 -10.25
C GLU A 382 -19.69 -2.90 -10.90
N GLU A 383 -19.23 -3.91 -10.16
CA GLU A 383 -19.29 -5.30 -10.62
C GLU A 383 -20.72 -5.83 -10.59
N ARG A 384 -21.13 -6.54 -11.65
CA ARG A 384 -22.43 -7.23 -11.72
C ARG A 384 -22.44 -8.54 -10.96
N ASN A 385 -21.30 -9.27 -10.99
CA ASN A 385 -21.16 -10.61 -10.44
C ASN A 385 -19.92 -10.75 -9.55
N PRO A 386 -19.85 -10.11 -8.36
CA PRO A 386 -18.63 -10.04 -7.56
C PRO A 386 -18.11 -11.40 -7.06
N THR A 387 -18.92 -12.45 -7.07
CA THR A 387 -18.54 -13.80 -6.62
C THR A 387 -18.14 -14.77 -7.72
N GLU A 388 -18.29 -14.42 -9.00
CA GLU A 388 -18.05 -15.33 -10.11
C GLU A 388 -16.59 -15.83 -10.15
N GLY A 389 -15.63 -14.92 -10.05
CA GLY A 389 -14.21 -15.25 -10.04
C GLY A 389 -13.81 -16.15 -8.86
N LEU A 390 -14.36 -15.91 -7.67
CA LEU A 390 -14.16 -16.76 -6.49
C LEU A 390 -14.70 -18.17 -6.72
N ASN A 391 -15.90 -18.28 -7.30
CA ASN A 391 -16.51 -19.57 -7.63
C ASN A 391 -15.66 -20.38 -8.63
N LEU A 392 -15.02 -19.71 -9.59
CA LEU A 392 -14.10 -20.36 -10.53
C LEU A 392 -12.84 -20.87 -9.82
N LEU A 393 -12.27 -20.11 -8.90
CA LEU A 393 -11.11 -20.53 -8.09
C LEU A 393 -11.47 -21.69 -7.16
N ALA A 394 -12.68 -21.68 -6.58
CA ALA A 394 -13.16 -22.76 -5.71
C ALA A 394 -13.27 -24.11 -6.45
N ARG A 395 -13.79 -24.11 -7.68
CA ARG A 395 -14.05 -25.33 -8.49
C ARG A 395 -12.80 -26.01 -9.03
N GLN A 396 -11.65 -25.34 -9.02
CA GLN A 396 -10.41 -25.89 -9.58
C GLN A 396 -9.77 -26.92 -8.63
N GLN A 397 -10.38 -28.10 -8.53
CA GLN A 397 -9.76 -29.29 -7.98
C GLN A 397 -9.35 -30.26 -9.10
N GLY A 398 -8.08 -30.64 -9.13
CA GLY A 398 -7.68 -31.93 -9.69
C GLY A 398 -7.29 -32.02 -11.17
N GLY A 399 -7.22 -30.98 -11.91
CA GLY A 399 -6.66 -31.05 -13.28
C GLY A 399 -5.12 -31.02 -13.26
N LYS A 400 -4.44 -32.17 -13.56
CA LYS A 400 -3.00 -32.19 -13.81
C LYS A 400 -2.64 -31.35 -15.06
N ARG A 401 -2.67 -30.02 -14.95
CA ARG A 401 -2.02 -29.17 -15.93
C ARG A 401 -0.52 -29.17 -15.65
N LYS A 402 0.29 -29.52 -16.66
CA LYS A 402 1.75 -29.32 -16.63
C LYS A 402 2.03 -27.82 -16.57
N ASN A 403 1.95 -27.24 -15.40
CA ASN A 403 2.30 -25.83 -15.19
C ASN A 403 3.82 -25.72 -15.07
N LYS A 404 4.39 -24.84 -15.85
CA LYS A 404 5.78 -24.38 -15.65
C LYS A 404 5.83 -23.62 -14.33
N THR A 405 6.06 -24.32 -13.23
CA THR A 405 6.38 -23.72 -11.94
C THR A 405 7.68 -22.91 -12.09
N ARG A 406 7.57 -21.59 -12.12
CA ARG A 406 8.71 -20.71 -11.89
C ARG A 406 8.95 -20.67 -10.38
N LYS A 407 9.95 -21.43 -9.91
CA LYS A 407 10.50 -21.27 -8.57
C LYS A 407 11.20 -19.90 -8.53
N PHE A 408 10.61 -18.95 -7.87
CA PHE A 408 11.33 -17.73 -7.49
C PHE A 408 12.28 -18.08 -6.35
N LYS A 409 13.55 -18.28 -6.69
CA LYS A 409 14.60 -18.24 -5.68
C LYS A 409 14.72 -16.79 -5.21
N ASN A 410 14.53 -16.57 -3.91
CA ASN A 410 14.73 -15.31 -3.24
C ASN A 410 15.99 -14.59 -3.77
N LYS A 411 15.81 -13.45 -4.42
CA LYS A 411 16.89 -12.62 -4.97
C LYS A 411 17.67 -11.85 -3.90
N LYS A 412 17.55 -12.20 -2.64
CA LYS A 412 18.32 -11.56 -1.54
C LYS A 412 19.84 -11.62 -1.73
N TYR A 413 20.36 -12.60 -2.51
CA TYR A 413 21.83 -12.75 -2.71
C TYR A 413 22.46 -11.83 -3.77
N ASN A 414 21.69 -11.21 -4.65
CA ASN A 414 22.26 -10.47 -5.77
C ASN A 414 22.50 -8.97 -5.50
N LYS A 415 21.87 -8.36 -4.48
CA LYS A 415 22.15 -6.94 -4.14
C LYS A 415 23.52 -6.76 -3.48
N LEU A 416 23.95 -7.71 -2.64
CA LEU A 416 25.30 -7.68 -2.03
C LEU A 416 26.42 -7.85 -3.08
N HIS A 417 26.22 -8.73 -4.08
CA HIS A 417 27.22 -8.92 -5.14
C HIS A 417 27.27 -7.75 -6.15
N LYS A 418 26.16 -7.04 -6.40
CA LYS A 418 26.19 -5.85 -7.25
C LYS A 418 26.91 -4.67 -6.58
N SER A 419 26.77 -4.46 -5.27
CA SER A 419 27.52 -3.41 -4.55
C SER A 419 29.03 -3.67 -4.54
N VAL A 420 29.45 -4.92 -4.49
CA VAL A 420 30.88 -5.31 -4.55
C VAL A 420 31.43 -5.15 -5.98
N LYS A 421 30.65 -5.46 -7.03
CA LYS A 421 31.09 -5.21 -8.43
C LYS A 421 31.17 -3.71 -8.74
N TYR A 422 30.25 -2.88 -8.26
CA TYR A 422 30.32 -1.44 -8.43
C TYR A 422 31.54 -0.83 -7.71
N LYS A 423 31.87 -1.26 -6.49
CA LYS A 423 33.09 -0.79 -5.80
C LYS A 423 34.38 -1.18 -6.54
N LYS A 424 34.42 -2.34 -7.22
CA LYS A 424 35.59 -2.74 -8.03
C LYS A 424 35.73 -1.92 -9.31
N VAL A 425 34.64 -1.63 -10.01
CA VAL A 425 34.66 -0.80 -11.23
C VAL A 425 35.08 0.65 -10.90
N PHE A 426 34.57 1.24 -9.82
CA PHE A 426 34.99 2.58 -9.40
C PHE A 426 36.47 2.67 -8.98
N LYS A 427 37.02 1.64 -8.31
CA LYS A 427 38.47 1.60 -8.00
C LYS A 427 39.33 1.53 -9.27
N THR A 428 38.90 0.82 -10.30
CA THR A 428 39.65 0.67 -11.56
C THR A 428 39.61 1.95 -12.40
N GLN A 429 38.47 2.65 -12.46
CA GLN A 429 38.38 3.96 -13.11
C GLN A 429 39.20 5.04 -12.39
N ARG A 430 39.18 5.05 -11.05
CA ARG A 430 39.98 6.01 -10.26
C ARG A 430 41.49 5.81 -10.45
N ARG A 431 41.97 4.56 -10.68
CA ARG A 431 43.38 4.26 -11.01
C ARG A 431 43.71 4.69 -12.44
N LYS A 432 42.80 4.56 -13.43
CA LYS A 432 43.02 5.02 -14.80
C LYS A 432 43.10 6.55 -14.88
N ASN A 433 42.26 7.27 -14.16
CA ASN A 433 42.28 8.75 -14.13
C ASN A 433 43.51 9.30 -13.41
N LYS A 434 44.00 8.68 -12.32
CA LYS A 434 45.27 9.06 -11.67
C LYS A 434 46.47 8.86 -12.59
N ARG A 435 46.47 7.81 -13.44
CA ARG A 435 47.57 7.60 -14.42
C ARG A 435 47.53 8.63 -15.57
N LYS A 436 46.33 9.04 -16.02
CA LYS A 436 46.18 10.08 -17.06
C LYS A 436 46.73 11.45 -16.54
N ASN A 437 46.33 11.86 -15.34
CA ASN A 437 46.79 13.14 -14.75
C ASN A 437 48.28 13.17 -14.49
N ARG A 438 48.92 12.06 -14.08
CA ARG A 438 50.37 12.00 -13.96
C ARG A 438 51.12 12.11 -15.30
N LYS A 439 50.57 11.59 -16.41
CA LYS A 439 51.17 11.74 -17.73
C LYS A 439 51.04 13.18 -18.26
N THR A 440 49.98 13.89 -17.95
CA THR A 440 49.74 15.28 -18.36
C THR A 440 50.66 16.26 -17.59
N GLN A 441 50.87 16.00 -16.26
CA GLN A 441 51.82 16.80 -15.50
C GLN A 441 53.28 16.57 -15.93
N LYS A 442 53.70 15.32 -16.26
CA LYS A 442 55.04 15.09 -16.82
C LYS A 442 55.27 15.76 -18.17
N LYS A 443 54.24 15.91 -19.05
CA LYS A 443 54.35 16.62 -20.29
C LYS A 443 54.45 18.15 -20.10
N LYS A 444 53.76 18.71 -19.08
CA LYS A 444 53.86 20.15 -18.78
C LYS A 444 55.25 20.54 -18.22
N ASN A 445 55.88 19.67 -17.43
CA ASN A 445 57.22 19.94 -16.88
C ASN A 445 58.37 19.72 -17.91
N LEU A 446 58.11 19.20 -19.13
CA LEU A 446 59.09 19.06 -20.23
C LEU A 446 59.04 20.22 -21.21
N ILE A 447 58.09 21.15 -21.03
CA ILE A 447 57.96 22.36 -21.90
C ILE A 447 58.45 23.64 -21.23
N ILE A 448 58.94 23.54 -19.99
CA ILE A 448 59.42 24.69 -19.16
C ILE A 448 60.94 24.58 -18.86
N ASN A 449 61.68 23.73 -19.57
CA ASN A 449 63.18 23.74 -19.51
C ASN A 449 63.71 23.87 -20.91
#